data_d1975dd8a7baad33cd092f22964dc38b
#
_entry.id   d1975dd8a7baad33cd092f22964dc38b
#
_cell.length_a   1.000
_cell.length_b   1.000
_cell.length_c   1.000
_cell.angle_alpha   90.00
_cell.angle_beta   90.00
_cell.angle_gamma   90.00
#
_symmetry.space_group_name_H-M   'P 1'
#
loop_
_entity.id
_entity.type
_entity.pdbx_description
1 polymer ?
#
loop_
_entity_poly.entity_id
_entity_poly.type
_entity_poly.pdbx_seq_one_letter_code
_entity_poly.pdbx_strand_id
1 'polypeptide(L)'
;TPLYSSAASDVYKRQTFVFPLTQGKDTIPMFMGDRWSFPHQASAATYVWMPMQADKGKLSIPEYWQAWDIKTLSQVDALDNGQILSLRKIRSEAGWERRGEQLCSNLKNSVLNIPFKGTQAAIIGEANSHGGYAKVSVLNRKGKTLYSSLIDFYSKYPESAIRIVTPSFAKGKYILRIEVTGISPVWTDKTKARYGSDDCLVTLDKIVVFE
;
A
#
# COMPACT_ATOMS: atom_id res chain seq x y z
N THR A 1 4.34 -41.43 -15.58
CA THR A 1 3.36 -40.35 -15.82
C THR A 1 3.41 -39.39 -14.66
N PRO A 2 3.85 -38.13 -14.83
CA PRO A 2 3.83 -37.19 -13.76
C PRO A 2 2.38 -36.84 -13.41
N LEU A 3 1.96 -37.19 -12.22
CA LEU A 3 0.68 -36.79 -11.64
C LEU A 3 0.74 -35.29 -11.29
N TYR A 4 0.54 -34.45 -12.27
CA TYR A 4 0.20 -33.04 -12.00
C TYR A 4 -1.27 -33.04 -11.59
N SER A 5 -1.53 -33.00 -10.29
CA SER A 5 -2.89 -32.77 -9.82
C SER A 5 -3.30 -31.34 -10.22
N SER A 6 -4.53 -31.16 -10.66
CA SER A 6 -5.12 -29.83 -10.91
C SER A 6 -5.02 -28.93 -9.69
N ALA A 7 -5.03 -29.50 -8.50
CA ALA A 7 -4.81 -28.79 -7.23
C ALA A 7 -3.41 -28.19 -7.11
N ALA A 8 -2.35 -28.89 -7.57
CA ALA A 8 -0.99 -28.32 -7.56
C ALA A 8 -0.85 -27.15 -8.53
N SER A 9 -1.53 -27.17 -9.68
CA SER A 9 -1.56 -26.06 -10.62
C SER A 9 -2.35 -24.86 -10.09
N ASP A 10 -3.39 -25.07 -9.31
CA ASP A 10 -4.15 -24.00 -8.67
C ASP A 10 -3.41 -23.38 -7.47
N VAL A 11 -2.66 -24.17 -6.72
CA VAL A 11 -1.76 -23.68 -5.65
C VAL A 11 -0.64 -22.83 -6.23
N TYR A 12 -0.04 -23.24 -7.35
CA TYR A 12 0.99 -22.46 -8.02
C TYR A 12 0.49 -21.10 -8.52
N LYS A 13 -0.77 -21.01 -8.90
CA LYS A 13 -1.40 -19.75 -9.32
C LYS A 13 -1.73 -18.80 -8.17
N ARG A 14 -1.76 -19.30 -6.92
CA ARG A 14 -2.12 -18.50 -5.73
C ARG A 14 -0.93 -17.89 -5.01
N GLN A 15 0.30 -18.22 -5.41
CA GLN A 15 1.57 -17.69 -4.92
C GLN A 15 1.66 -17.51 -3.39
N THR A 16 1.00 -18.39 -2.64
CA THR A 16 1.09 -18.42 -1.19
C THR A 16 2.09 -19.49 -0.78
N PHE A 17 3.09 -19.12 0.02
CA PHE A 17 4.10 -20.05 0.50
C PHE A 17 4.64 -19.61 1.87
N VAL A 18 5.31 -20.56 2.54
CA VAL A 18 6.04 -20.29 3.76
C VAL A 18 7.51 -20.15 3.42
N PHE A 19 8.07 -18.99 3.70
CA PHE A 19 9.48 -18.70 3.49
C PHE A 19 10.25 -18.85 4.82
N PRO A 20 11.33 -19.63 4.86
CA PRO A 20 12.17 -19.74 6.05
C PRO A 20 13.10 -18.51 6.14
N LEU A 21 12.81 -17.61 7.08
CA LEU A 21 13.68 -16.47 7.37
C LEU A 21 14.72 -16.89 8.41
N THR A 22 16.00 -16.90 8.04
CA THR A 22 17.08 -17.19 8.97
C THR A 22 17.55 -15.92 9.68
N GLN A 23 17.52 -15.94 11.02
CA GLN A 23 17.97 -14.86 11.86
C GLN A 23 18.94 -15.39 12.90
N GLY A 24 20.24 -15.20 12.69
CA GLY A 24 21.27 -15.82 13.50
C GLY A 24 21.25 -17.34 13.39
N LYS A 25 20.90 -18.04 14.48
CA LYS A 25 20.75 -19.50 14.53
C LYS A 25 19.31 -19.97 14.39
N ASP A 26 18.36 -19.05 14.42
CA ASP A 26 16.93 -19.34 14.38
C ASP A 26 16.39 -19.28 12.96
N THR A 27 15.43 -20.13 12.67
CA THR A 27 14.69 -20.10 11.42
C THR A 27 13.21 -19.86 11.74
N ILE A 28 12.68 -18.77 11.20
CA ILE A 28 11.33 -18.31 11.45
C ILE A 28 10.50 -18.59 10.21
N PRO A 29 9.40 -19.32 10.31
CA PRO A 29 8.49 -19.50 9.19
C PRO A 29 7.75 -18.18 8.91
N MET A 30 7.91 -17.66 7.70
CA MET A 30 7.25 -16.46 7.22
C MET A 30 6.13 -16.83 6.25
N PHE A 31 4.90 -16.43 6.56
CA PHE A 31 3.82 -16.47 5.59
C PHE A 31 4.03 -15.38 4.54
N MET A 32 3.99 -15.76 3.29
CA MET A 32 4.04 -14.86 2.14
C MET A 32 2.89 -15.20 1.20
N GLY A 33 1.96 -14.27 1.04
CA GLY A 33 0.78 -14.50 0.21
C GLY A 33 0.08 -13.22 -0.18
N ASP A 34 -0.98 -13.39 -0.96
CA ASP A 34 -1.83 -12.32 -1.46
C ASP A 34 -3.12 -12.24 -0.65
N ARG A 35 -3.67 -11.05 -0.52
CA ARG A 35 -5.03 -10.83 0.01
C ARG A 35 -6.05 -10.96 -1.13
N TRP A 36 -6.61 -12.13 -1.28
CA TRP A 36 -7.68 -12.37 -2.25
C TRP A 36 -9.05 -12.28 -1.58
N SER A 37 -10.00 -11.74 -2.32
CA SER A 37 -11.41 -11.73 -1.94
C SER A 37 -12.22 -12.59 -2.92
N PHE A 38 -12.67 -13.76 -2.45
CA PHE A 38 -13.49 -14.66 -3.24
C PHE A 38 -14.96 -14.20 -3.22
N PRO A 39 -15.75 -14.42 -4.28
CA PRO A 39 -15.43 -15.03 -5.57
C PRO A 39 -14.75 -14.07 -6.56
N HIS A 40 -14.77 -12.78 -6.28
CA HIS A 40 -14.22 -11.74 -7.12
C HIS A 40 -13.11 -11.05 -6.36
N GLN A 41 -11.99 -10.83 -7.00
CA GLN A 41 -10.89 -10.08 -6.40
C GLN A 41 -11.39 -8.69 -5.98
N ALA A 42 -11.61 -8.50 -4.71
CA ALA A 42 -12.29 -7.33 -4.17
C ALA A 42 -11.35 -6.33 -3.50
N SER A 43 -10.07 -6.64 -3.48
CA SER A 43 -9.03 -5.78 -2.93
C SER A 43 -7.94 -5.55 -3.97
N ALA A 44 -7.08 -4.57 -3.73
CA ALA A 44 -5.88 -4.30 -4.53
C ALA A 44 -4.83 -5.44 -4.47
N ALA A 45 -5.20 -6.63 -4.06
CA ALA A 45 -4.32 -7.80 -3.94
C ALA A 45 -2.98 -7.48 -3.28
N THR A 46 -3.03 -6.78 -2.16
CA THR A 46 -1.83 -6.44 -1.39
C THR A 46 -1.16 -7.69 -0.85
N TYR A 47 0.16 -7.73 -0.90
CA TYR A 47 0.91 -8.81 -0.31
C TYR A 47 0.83 -8.78 1.21
N VAL A 48 0.77 -9.97 1.81
CA VAL A 48 0.83 -10.18 3.26
C VAL A 48 2.09 -10.95 3.57
N TRP A 49 2.99 -10.35 4.32
CA TRP A 49 4.21 -10.96 4.81
C TRP A 49 4.19 -10.88 6.32
N MET A 50 4.09 -12.04 6.97
CA MET A 50 3.96 -12.10 8.42
C MET A 50 4.74 -13.24 9.02
N PRO A 51 5.40 -13.04 10.18
CA PRO A 51 6.00 -14.13 10.92
C PRO A 51 4.90 -15.07 11.43
N MET A 52 5.12 -16.37 11.29
CA MET A 52 4.22 -17.38 11.82
C MET A 52 4.71 -17.86 13.19
N GLN A 53 3.77 -18.19 14.04
CA GLN A 53 4.05 -18.84 15.31
C GLN A 53 3.98 -20.36 15.13
N ALA A 54 4.99 -21.05 15.68
CA ALA A 54 5.03 -22.51 15.71
C ALA A 54 4.75 -22.98 17.15
N ASP A 55 3.66 -23.71 17.35
CA ASP A 55 3.30 -24.35 18.61
C ASP A 55 2.84 -25.78 18.37
N LYS A 56 3.43 -26.73 19.12
CA LYS A 56 3.08 -28.16 19.08
C LYS A 56 2.95 -28.73 17.67
N GLY A 57 3.86 -28.34 16.77
CA GLY A 57 3.87 -28.80 15.38
C GLY A 57 2.83 -28.15 14.46
N LYS A 58 2.17 -27.11 14.91
CA LYS A 58 1.25 -26.30 14.10
C LYS A 58 1.83 -24.92 13.83
N LEU A 59 1.63 -24.43 12.61
CA LEU A 59 1.93 -23.06 12.23
C LEU A 59 0.63 -22.24 12.23
N SER A 60 0.68 -21.03 12.79
CA SER A 60 -0.47 -20.12 12.84
C SER A 60 -0.06 -18.66 12.68
N ILE A 61 -0.98 -17.84 12.24
CA ILE A 61 -0.92 -16.37 12.26
C ILE A 61 -2.09 -15.93 13.14
N PRO A 62 -1.87 -15.73 14.47
CA PRO A 62 -2.97 -15.45 15.38
C PRO A 62 -3.64 -14.10 15.14
N GLU A 63 -2.87 -13.12 14.64
CA GLU A 63 -3.32 -11.76 14.38
C GLU A 63 -2.72 -11.22 13.09
N TYR A 64 -3.46 -10.32 12.42
CA TYR A 64 -2.94 -9.57 11.30
C TYR A 64 -2.26 -8.29 11.80
N TRP A 65 -0.97 -8.14 11.49
CA TRP A 65 -0.20 -6.93 11.78
C TRP A 65 -0.02 -6.10 10.52
N GLN A 66 -0.38 -4.85 10.58
CA GLN A 66 -0.16 -3.91 9.48
C GLN A 66 1.33 -3.59 9.27
N ALA A 67 2.09 -3.59 10.37
CA ALA A 67 3.54 -3.45 10.36
C ALA A 67 4.15 -4.27 11.50
N TRP A 68 5.37 -4.75 11.29
CA TRP A 68 6.13 -5.50 12.27
C TRP A 68 7.62 -5.30 12.07
N ASP A 69 8.38 -5.44 13.13
CA ASP A 69 9.84 -5.32 13.11
C ASP A 69 10.48 -6.67 12.81
N ILE A 70 11.34 -6.73 11.79
CA ILE A 70 11.97 -7.96 11.34
C ILE A 70 12.99 -8.51 12.35
N LYS A 71 13.51 -7.67 13.25
CA LYS A 71 14.50 -8.10 14.24
C LYS A 71 13.86 -8.65 15.49
N THR A 72 12.78 -7.99 15.95
CA THR A 72 12.09 -8.37 17.19
C THR A 72 10.92 -9.31 16.94
N LEU A 73 10.46 -9.45 15.68
CA LEU A 73 9.32 -10.25 15.27
C LEU A 73 8.05 -9.89 16.03
N SER A 74 7.89 -8.63 16.35
CA SER A 74 6.76 -8.09 17.07
C SER A 74 6.05 -7.01 16.26
N GLN A 75 4.76 -6.84 16.54
CA GLN A 75 3.97 -5.76 15.97
C GLN A 75 4.57 -4.41 16.35
N VAL A 76 4.60 -3.50 15.40
CA VAL A 76 5.00 -2.10 15.60
C VAL A 76 3.97 -1.17 14.97
N ASP A 77 3.90 0.05 15.47
CA ASP A 77 3.19 1.12 14.76
C ASP A 77 4.13 1.66 13.66
N ALA A 78 3.75 1.44 12.39
CA ALA A 78 4.52 1.95 11.25
C ALA A 78 4.61 3.48 11.19
N LEU A 79 3.79 4.16 11.97
CA LEU A 79 3.72 5.62 12.03
C LEU A 79 4.29 6.18 13.34
N ASP A 80 4.85 5.32 14.20
CA ASP A 80 5.48 5.74 15.45
C ASP A 80 6.60 6.75 15.17
N ASN A 81 6.66 7.77 16.04
CA ASN A 81 7.56 8.92 15.90
C ASN A 81 7.35 9.79 14.64
N GLY A 82 6.28 9.56 13.89
CA GLY A 82 5.90 10.38 12.75
C GLY A 82 5.11 11.62 13.17
N GLN A 83 5.36 12.74 12.50
CA GLN A 83 4.61 13.99 12.68
C GLN A 83 3.51 14.08 11.60
N ILE A 84 2.27 14.26 12.02
CA ILE A 84 1.14 14.44 11.09
C ILE A 84 1.20 15.84 10.48
N LEU A 85 1.30 15.91 9.16
CA LEU A 85 1.09 17.16 8.43
C LEU A 85 -0.43 17.36 8.24
N SER A 86 -0.95 18.45 8.79
CA SER A 86 -2.36 18.78 8.64
C SER A 86 -2.71 19.06 7.18
N LEU A 87 -3.56 18.23 6.58
CA LEU A 87 -4.05 18.45 5.22
C LEU A 87 -4.81 19.78 5.09
N ARG A 88 -5.39 20.30 6.18
CA ARG A 88 -6.04 21.62 6.19
C ARG A 88 -5.10 22.77 5.84
N LYS A 89 -3.80 22.63 6.16
CA LYS A 89 -2.77 23.63 5.86
C LYS A 89 -2.16 23.48 4.48
N ILE A 90 -2.46 22.37 3.79
CA ILE A 90 -1.99 22.14 2.43
C ILE A 90 -2.88 22.94 1.49
N ARG A 91 -2.25 23.81 0.69
CA ARG A 91 -2.97 24.54 -0.36
C ARG A 91 -3.51 23.56 -1.37
N SER A 92 -4.82 23.58 -1.57
CA SER A 92 -5.47 22.82 -2.63
C SER A 92 -4.95 23.34 -3.97
N GLU A 93 -4.33 22.47 -4.76
CA GLU A 93 -3.94 22.75 -6.13
C GLU A 93 -5.12 22.45 -7.09
N ALA A 94 -5.04 22.92 -8.33
CA ALA A 94 -6.11 22.72 -9.29
C ALA A 94 -6.45 21.23 -9.47
N GLY A 95 -7.73 20.92 -9.38
CA GLY A 95 -8.24 19.55 -9.49
C GLY A 95 -8.27 18.76 -8.17
N TRP A 96 -7.79 19.32 -7.06
CA TRP A 96 -7.91 18.74 -5.72
C TRP A 96 -9.00 19.43 -4.92
N GLU A 97 -9.92 18.64 -4.39
CA GLU A 97 -11.05 19.11 -3.59
C GLU A 97 -10.90 18.67 -2.14
N ARG A 98 -11.45 19.49 -1.24
CA ARG A 98 -11.54 19.14 0.17
C ARG A 98 -12.89 18.54 0.49
N ARG A 99 -12.90 17.33 1.05
CA ARG A 99 -14.09 16.65 1.54
C ARG A 99 -13.91 16.36 3.04
N GLY A 100 -14.43 17.24 3.89
CA GLY A 100 -14.16 17.18 5.33
C GLY A 100 -12.67 17.36 5.63
N GLU A 101 -12.07 16.35 6.26
CA GLU A 101 -10.63 16.32 6.56
C GLU A 101 -9.78 15.79 5.40
N GLN A 102 -10.40 15.21 4.37
CA GLN A 102 -9.71 14.57 3.26
C GLN A 102 -9.41 15.55 2.13
N LEU A 103 -8.36 15.25 1.35
CA LEU A 103 -8.11 15.83 0.03
C LEU A 103 -8.33 14.77 -1.02
N CYS A 104 -9.18 15.06 -2.01
CA CYS A 104 -9.59 14.12 -3.03
C CYS A 104 -9.39 14.70 -4.43
N SER A 105 -9.07 13.86 -5.39
CA SER A 105 -9.05 14.19 -6.81
C SER A 105 -9.28 12.96 -7.67
N ASN A 106 -10.08 13.10 -8.72
CA ASN A 106 -10.19 12.14 -9.82
C ASN A 106 -9.80 12.75 -11.16
N LEU A 107 -9.32 14.00 -11.16
CA LEU A 107 -8.93 14.68 -12.38
C LEU A 107 -7.56 14.22 -12.84
N LYS A 108 -7.50 13.60 -14.01
CA LYS A 108 -6.24 13.14 -14.63
C LYS A 108 -5.19 14.27 -14.69
N ASN A 109 -3.96 13.93 -14.34
CA ASN A 109 -2.80 14.82 -14.30
C ASN A 109 -2.91 15.94 -13.25
N SER A 110 -3.92 15.95 -12.38
CA SER A 110 -3.89 16.86 -11.23
C SER A 110 -2.76 16.45 -10.29
N VAL A 111 -2.04 17.44 -9.81
CA VAL A 111 -0.83 17.27 -9.01
C VAL A 111 -1.01 17.99 -7.67
N LEU A 112 -0.58 17.33 -6.60
CA LEU A 112 -0.45 17.94 -5.28
C LEU A 112 1.03 17.86 -4.85
N ASN A 113 1.62 19.03 -4.55
CA ASN A 113 3.00 19.12 -4.09
C ASN A 113 3.02 19.50 -2.61
N ILE A 114 3.54 18.61 -1.78
CA ILE A 114 3.59 18.77 -0.32
C ILE A 114 5.04 18.90 0.11
N PRO A 115 5.51 20.12 0.44
CA PRO A 115 6.86 20.29 0.97
C PRO A 115 6.95 19.70 2.38
N PHE A 116 8.01 18.95 2.63
CA PHE A 116 8.31 18.42 3.96
C PHE A 116 9.80 18.51 4.30
N LYS A 117 10.09 18.43 5.59
CA LYS A 117 11.44 18.34 6.14
C LYS A 117 11.52 17.07 6.96
N GLY A 118 12.47 16.21 6.69
CA GLY A 118 12.63 14.93 7.39
C GLY A 118 13.45 13.96 6.60
N THR A 119 13.28 12.69 6.91
CA THR A 119 13.97 11.55 6.29
C THR A 119 13.03 10.69 5.47
N GLN A 120 11.72 10.73 5.75
CA GLN A 120 10.74 9.82 5.20
C GLN A 120 9.33 10.43 5.24
N ALA A 121 8.43 9.97 4.38
CA ALA A 121 7.01 10.34 4.42
C ALA A 121 6.12 9.11 4.23
N ALA A 122 4.96 9.11 4.88
CA ALA A 122 3.90 8.13 4.68
C ALA A 122 2.61 8.81 4.21
N ILE A 123 1.84 8.12 3.38
CA ILE A 123 0.50 8.51 2.95
C ILE A 123 -0.49 7.52 3.55
N ILE A 124 -1.43 8.03 4.32
CA ILE A 124 -2.64 7.33 4.72
C ILE A 124 -3.76 7.85 3.83
N GLY A 125 -4.52 6.95 3.24
CA GLY A 125 -5.60 7.30 2.34
C GLY A 125 -6.65 6.22 2.24
N GLU A 126 -7.85 6.62 1.89
CA GLU A 126 -8.95 5.71 1.67
C GLU A 126 -8.87 5.09 0.28
N ALA A 127 -8.89 3.76 0.24
CA ALA A 127 -9.20 3.01 -0.97
C ALA A 127 -10.69 2.64 -0.95
N ASN A 128 -11.35 2.76 -2.10
CA ASN A 128 -12.75 2.42 -2.27
C ASN A 128 -13.05 1.96 -3.71
N SER A 129 -14.32 1.67 -4.02
CA SER A 129 -14.73 1.17 -5.34
C SER A 129 -14.55 2.17 -6.49
N HIS A 130 -14.31 3.44 -6.19
CA HIS A 130 -14.05 4.50 -7.16
C HIS A 130 -12.55 4.83 -7.28
N GLY A 131 -11.70 4.12 -6.54
CA GLY A 131 -10.27 4.38 -6.44
C GLY A 131 -9.50 4.14 -7.73
N GLY A 132 -8.54 5.01 -8.01
CA GLY A 132 -7.63 4.90 -9.13
C GLY A 132 -6.18 4.81 -8.71
N TYR A 133 -5.27 4.95 -9.68
CA TYR A 133 -3.85 4.98 -9.41
C TYR A 133 -3.32 6.40 -9.22
N ALA A 134 -2.49 6.60 -8.21
CA ALA A 134 -1.68 7.79 -8.03
C ALA A 134 -0.20 7.47 -8.26
N LYS A 135 0.50 8.35 -8.98
CA LYS A 135 1.95 8.34 -9.02
C LYS A 135 2.47 9.19 -7.86
N VAL A 136 3.15 8.55 -6.93
CA VAL A 136 3.76 9.19 -5.76
C VAL A 136 5.26 9.32 -6.00
N SER A 137 5.82 10.51 -5.84
CA SER A 137 7.24 10.78 -6.04
C SER A 137 7.80 11.63 -4.91
N VAL A 138 9.07 11.42 -4.57
CA VAL A 138 9.84 12.30 -3.69
C VAL A 138 10.88 13.02 -4.52
N LEU A 139 10.84 14.36 -4.47
CA LEU A 139 11.77 15.22 -5.18
C LEU A 139 12.67 15.97 -4.20
N ASN A 140 13.92 16.18 -4.58
CA ASN A 140 14.82 17.07 -3.87
C ASN A 140 14.52 18.56 -4.18
N ARG A 141 15.22 19.48 -3.51
CA ARG A 141 15.06 20.94 -3.73
C ARG A 141 15.35 21.42 -5.15
N LYS A 142 16.13 20.63 -5.93
CA LYS A 142 16.45 20.95 -7.32
C LYS A 142 15.41 20.38 -8.30
N GLY A 143 14.31 19.78 -7.80
CA GLY A 143 13.27 19.16 -8.60
C GLY A 143 13.64 17.78 -9.17
N LYS A 144 14.82 17.21 -8.79
CA LYS A 144 15.20 15.86 -9.21
C LYS A 144 14.39 14.84 -8.42
N THR A 145 13.75 13.91 -9.12
CA THR A 145 13.05 12.77 -8.53
C THR A 145 14.08 11.79 -7.92
N LEU A 146 13.91 11.50 -6.65
CA LEU A 146 14.71 10.55 -5.90
C LEU A 146 14.03 9.19 -5.78
N TYR A 147 12.70 9.20 -5.76
CA TYR A 147 11.85 8.02 -5.67
C TYR A 147 10.55 8.25 -6.43
N SER A 148 10.01 7.19 -6.99
CA SER A 148 8.67 7.21 -7.60
C SER A 148 8.05 5.82 -7.54
N SER A 149 6.76 5.75 -7.25
CA SER A 149 5.97 4.51 -7.25
C SER A 149 4.54 4.79 -7.72
N LEU A 150 3.90 3.75 -8.22
CA LEU A 150 2.47 3.76 -8.53
C LEU A 150 1.73 3.14 -7.35
N ILE A 151 0.73 3.86 -6.84
CA ILE A 151 -0.05 3.48 -5.66
C ILE A 151 -1.49 3.27 -6.06
N ASP A 152 -2.07 2.16 -5.64
CA ASP A 152 -3.47 1.81 -5.88
C ASP A 152 -4.36 2.29 -4.74
N PHE A 153 -5.45 2.98 -5.09
CA PHE A 153 -6.49 3.44 -4.18
C PHE A 153 -7.81 2.69 -4.37
N TYR A 154 -7.80 1.59 -5.10
CA TYR A 154 -8.98 0.76 -5.25
C TYR A 154 -9.12 -0.23 -4.10
N SER A 155 -10.34 -0.38 -3.62
CA SER A 155 -10.83 -1.51 -2.83
C SER A 155 -12.34 -1.63 -3.06
N LYS A 156 -12.86 -2.86 -3.10
CA LYS A 156 -14.32 -3.05 -3.20
C LYS A 156 -15.06 -2.45 -2.01
N TYR A 157 -14.45 -2.51 -0.83
CA TYR A 157 -14.99 -1.93 0.40
C TYR A 157 -14.09 -0.78 0.85
N PRO A 158 -14.67 0.32 1.35
CA PRO A 158 -13.88 1.44 1.85
C PRO A 158 -12.91 0.99 2.96
N GLU A 159 -11.65 1.37 2.81
CA GLU A 159 -10.59 1.05 3.76
C GLU A 159 -9.58 2.21 3.83
N SER A 160 -9.49 2.87 4.98
CA SER A 160 -8.42 3.83 5.25
C SER A 160 -7.22 3.09 5.84
N ALA A 161 -6.08 3.16 5.15
CA ALA A 161 -4.86 2.48 5.56
C ALA A 161 -3.62 3.21 5.03
N ILE A 162 -2.44 2.77 5.50
CA ILE A 162 -1.16 3.21 4.93
C ILE A 162 -1.10 2.75 3.47
N ARG A 163 -1.07 3.69 2.54
CA ARG A 163 -0.92 3.41 1.11
C ARG A 163 0.54 3.27 0.72
N ILE A 164 1.40 4.04 1.34
CA ILE A 164 2.85 3.98 1.12
C ILE A 164 3.61 4.57 2.28
N VAL A 165 4.78 3.99 2.57
CA VAL A 165 5.87 4.62 3.30
C VAL A 165 7.04 4.73 2.33
N THR A 166 7.56 5.93 2.11
CA THR A 166 8.68 6.15 1.17
C THR A 166 9.96 5.50 1.71
N PRO A 167 10.96 5.23 0.87
CA PRO A 167 12.30 4.93 1.37
C PRO A 167 12.83 6.04 2.28
N SER A 168 13.78 5.70 3.15
CA SER A 168 14.52 6.68 3.95
C SER A 168 15.54 7.43 3.10
N PHE A 169 15.61 8.73 3.32
CA PHE A 169 16.58 9.65 2.71
C PHE A 169 17.44 10.31 3.80
N ALA A 170 18.52 10.96 3.43
CA ALA A 170 19.25 11.84 4.36
C ALA A 170 18.31 12.93 4.88
N LYS A 171 18.48 13.36 6.14
CA LYS A 171 17.65 14.44 6.71
C LYS A 171 17.76 15.71 5.84
N GLY A 172 16.61 16.15 5.30
CA GLY A 172 16.60 17.22 4.30
C GLY A 172 15.22 17.84 4.09
N LYS A 173 15.15 18.73 3.08
CA LYS A 173 13.89 19.30 2.59
C LYS A 173 13.57 18.70 1.24
N TYR A 174 12.36 18.20 1.12
CA TYR A 174 11.85 17.45 -0.02
C TYR A 174 10.46 17.93 -0.41
N ILE A 175 9.98 17.46 -1.55
CA ILE A 175 8.61 17.61 -2.01
C ILE A 175 8.05 16.20 -2.21
N LEU A 176 6.97 15.88 -1.50
CA LEU A 176 6.12 14.74 -1.78
C LEU A 176 5.13 15.17 -2.86
N ARG A 177 5.27 14.60 -4.05
CA ARG A 177 4.41 14.89 -5.20
C ARG A 177 3.47 13.72 -5.42
N ILE A 178 2.17 14.02 -5.48
CA ILE A 178 1.10 13.06 -5.73
C ILE A 178 0.38 13.49 -7.00
N GLU A 179 0.35 12.62 -7.99
CA GLU A 179 -0.24 12.88 -9.31
C GLU A 179 -1.31 11.83 -9.60
N VAL A 180 -2.52 12.27 -9.90
CA VAL A 180 -3.62 11.40 -10.33
C VAL A 180 -3.36 10.96 -11.75
N THR A 181 -3.23 9.65 -11.97
CA THR A 181 -2.89 9.12 -13.31
C THR A 181 -4.05 9.17 -14.30
N GLY A 182 -5.29 9.22 -13.79
CA GLY A 182 -6.50 9.05 -14.59
C GLY A 182 -6.67 7.62 -15.12
N ILE A 183 -6.01 6.66 -14.46
CA ILE A 183 -6.10 5.23 -14.75
C ILE A 183 -6.65 4.55 -13.52
N SER A 184 -7.53 3.58 -13.70
CA SER A 184 -8.10 2.79 -12.62
C SER A 184 -7.91 1.30 -12.86
N PRO A 185 -7.81 0.48 -11.79
CA PRO A 185 -7.73 -0.97 -11.93
C PRO A 185 -9.05 -1.51 -12.46
N VAL A 186 -9.00 -2.16 -13.63
CA VAL A 186 -10.14 -2.81 -14.26
C VAL A 186 -9.68 -4.15 -14.80
N TRP A 187 -10.46 -5.19 -14.59
CA TRP A 187 -10.19 -6.53 -15.11
C TRP A 187 -11.48 -7.22 -15.55
N THR A 188 -11.33 -8.30 -16.29
CA THR A 188 -12.43 -9.17 -16.71
C THR A 188 -12.15 -10.60 -16.27
N ASP A 189 -13.19 -11.31 -15.90
CA ASP A 189 -13.10 -12.74 -15.65
C ASP A 189 -13.23 -13.59 -16.93
N LYS A 190 -13.28 -14.92 -16.77
CA LYS A 190 -13.46 -15.86 -17.90
C LYS A 190 -14.82 -15.71 -18.59
N THR A 191 -15.82 -15.14 -17.92
CA THR A 191 -17.16 -14.88 -18.48
C THR A 191 -17.26 -13.52 -19.16
N LYS A 192 -16.15 -12.78 -19.23
CA LYS A 192 -16.05 -11.38 -19.72
C LYS A 192 -16.80 -10.36 -18.86
N ALA A 193 -17.24 -10.72 -17.67
CA ALA A 193 -17.75 -9.77 -16.70
C ALA A 193 -16.65 -8.80 -16.27
N ARG A 194 -16.95 -7.51 -16.29
CA ARG A 194 -16.02 -6.44 -15.92
C ARG A 194 -16.07 -6.17 -14.43
N TYR A 195 -14.93 -6.06 -13.79
CA TYR A 195 -14.72 -5.74 -12.39
C TYR A 195 -13.72 -4.60 -12.25
N GLY A 196 -13.61 -4.08 -11.05
CA GLY A 196 -12.67 -3.04 -10.69
C GLY A 196 -13.34 -1.71 -10.43
N SER A 197 -12.58 -0.65 -10.54
CA SER A 197 -13.02 0.69 -10.27
C SER A 197 -13.87 1.27 -11.42
N ASP A 198 -14.81 2.12 -11.06
CA ASP A 198 -15.63 2.90 -12.02
C ASP A 198 -15.13 4.35 -12.16
N ASP A 199 -14.14 4.78 -11.38
CA ASP A 199 -13.53 6.11 -11.43
C ASP A 199 -12.00 5.99 -11.18
N CYS A 200 -11.30 7.10 -11.10
CA CYS A 200 -9.87 7.18 -10.79
C CYS A 200 -9.59 8.06 -9.55
N LEU A 201 -10.47 7.97 -8.56
CA LEU A 201 -10.42 8.77 -7.35
C LEU A 201 -9.16 8.44 -6.51
N VAL A 202 -8.48 9.48 -6.05
CA VAL A 202 -7.39 9.42 -5.08
C VAL A 202 -7.84 10.19 -3.84
N THR A 203 -7.87 9.53 -2.69
CA THR A 203 -8.33 10.11 -1.43
C THR A 203 -7.22 10.04 -0.39
N LEU A 204 -6.82 11.20 0.13
CA LEU A 204 -5.79 11.35 1.15
C LEU A 204 -6.43 11.69 2.49
N ASP A 205 -6.14 10.90 3.52
CA ASP A 205 -6.61 11.14 4.90
C ASP A 205 -5.56 11.89 5.72
N LYS A 206 -4.30 11.46 5.63
CA LYS A 206 -3.18 12.03 6.39
C LYS A 206 -1.86 11.88 5.63
N ILE A 207 -0.97 12.80 5.87
CA ILE A 207 0.45 12.67 5.54
C ILE A 207 1.23 12.66 6.84
N VAL A 208 2.14 11.70 6.99
CA VAL A 208 3.02 11.60 8.15
C VAL A 208 4.45 11.74 7.68
N VAL A 209 5.26 12.51 8.42
CA VAL A 209 6.65 12.79 8.11
C VAL A 209 7.53 12.35 9.29
N PHE A 210 8.64 11.71 8.99
CA PHE A 210 9.61 11.24 9.98
C PHE A 210 10.86 12.12 9.92
N GLU A 211 11.40 12.48 11.11
CA GLU A 211 12.58 13.33 11.24
C GLU A 211 13.93 12.56 11.25
#